data_7b033f24e5dc90262bfcaaa2f4b2d048
#
_entry.id   7b033f24e5dc90262bfcaaa2f4b2d048
#
_cell.length_a   1.000
_cell.length_b   1.000
_cell.length_c   1.000
_cell.angle_alpha   90.00
_cell.angle_beta   90.00
_cell.angle_gamma   90.00
#
_symmetry.space_group_name_H-M   'P 1'
#
loop_
_entity.id
_entity.type
_entity.pdbx_description
1 polymer ?
#
loop_
_entity_poly.entity_id
_entity_poly.type
_entity_poly.pdbx_seq_one_letter_code
_entity_poly.pdbx_strand_id
1 'polypeptide(L)'
;KSRIKSLFNNMLDYALEYEIVPMNYARTFELSGDVIVEIEKNKKKHFPFDNKEMDLLWKNVDDVKFTDWIIIQCYMGWRPQELATLRLDEVNLEKWYMQAGMKTEAGKQRIVPIHSKIKELVKRNYDFALSINSDYLFNDKGQTHSGSWSVTYDKYASRFEKVVKQLNLNPEHRPHDPRTTFVTMGKKAGMDEYALKEMVGHSIQDITESTYTVRDLEWLREDIEKIK
;
A
#
# COMPACT_ATOMS: atom_id res chain seq x y z
N LYS A 1 -14.46 12.92 -13.16
CA LYS A 1 -14.76 12.95 -14.63
C LYS A 1 -14.38 11.63 -15.32
N SER A 2 -13.22 11.01 -15.06
CA SER A 2 -12.86 9.72 -15.71
C SER A 2 -13.83 8.57 -15.37
N ARG A 3 -14.29 8.47 -14.14
CA ARG A 3 -15.29 7.45 -13.72
C ARG A 3 -16.62 7.60 -14.43
N ILE A 4 -17.05 8.85 -14.69
CA ILE A 4 -18.27 9.14 -15.46
C ILE A 4 -18.08 8.70 -16.90
N LYS A 5 -16.94 9.02 -17.54
CA LYS A 5 -16.63 8.53 -18.90
C LYS A 5 -16.62 7.02 -18.98
N SER A 6 -16.03 6.33 -17.98
CA SER A 6 -16.04 4.85 -17.92
C SER A 6 -17.46 4.29 -17.79
N LEU A 7 -18.32 4.92 -16.97
CA LEU A 7 -19.71 4.50 -16.84
C LEU A 7 -20.46 4.64 -18.18
N PHE A 8 -20.34 5.79 -18.82
CA PHE A 8 -20.98 6.00 -20.15
C PHE A 8 -20.41 5.06 -21.21
N ASN A 9 -19.10 4.78 -21.20
CA ASN A 9 -18.52 3.78 -22.09
C ASN A 9 -19.17 2.43 -21.91
N ASN A 10 -19.27 1.93 -20.68
CA ASN A 10 -19.87 0.62 -20.41
C ASN A 10 -21.36 0.58 -20.78
N MET A 11 -22.10 1.65 -20.48
CA MET A 11 -23.52 1.76 -20.88
C MET A 11 -23.70 1.76 -22.40
N LEU A 12 -22.88 2.52 -23.12
CA LEU A 12 -22.99 2.61 -24.58
C LEU A 12 -22.39 1.39 -25.29
N ASP A 13 -21.42 0.69 -24.70
CA ASP A 13 -20.96 -0.60 -25.19
C ASP A 13 -22.09 -1.65 -25.10
N TYR A 14 -22.81 -1.71 -23.96
CA TYR A 14 -23.99 -2.55 -23.82
C TYR A 14 -25.08 -2.17 -24.85
N ALA A 15 -25.40 -0.90 -25.01
CA ALA A 15 -26.39 -0.43 -25.97
C ALA A 15 -25.99 -0.74 -27.43
N LEU A 16 -24.70 -0.71 -27.75
CA LEU A 16 -24.17 -1.12 -29.06
C LEU A 16 -24.30 -2.63 -29.29
N GLU A 17 -24.01 -3.45 -28.27
CA GLU A 17 -24.15 -4.92 -28.32
C GLU A 17 -25.60 -5.36 -28.61
N TYR A 18 -26.57 -4.61 -28.06
CA TYR A 18 -28.00 -4.82 -28.31
C TYR A 18 -28.59 -3.99 -29.46
N GLU A 19 -27.75 -3.43 -30.31
CA GLU A 19 -28.16 -2.66 -31.50
C GLU A 19 -29.10 -1.44 -31.20
N ILE A 20 -29.10 -0.96 -29.95
CA ILE A 20 -29.90 0.20 -29.51
C ILE A 20 -29.29 1.50 -30.04
N VAL A 21 -27.97 1.57 -30.19
CA VAL A 21 -27.23 2.70 -30.72
C VAL A 21 -26.27 2.26 -31.82
N PRO A 22 -26.00 3.07 -32.85
CA PRO A 22 -25.12 2.67 -33.95
C PRO A 22 -23.63 2.74 -33.60
N MET A 23 -23.27 3.46 -32.53
CA MET A 23 -21.88 3.59 -32.08
C MET A 23 -21.79 4.05 -30.62
N ASN A 24 -20.65 3.78 -29.99
CA ASN A 24 -20.37 4.29 -28.64
C ASN A 24 -19.80 5.72 -28.71
N TYR A 25 -20.67 6.71 -28.55
CA TYR A 25 -20.32 8.12 -28.56
C TYR A 25 -19.39 8.54 -27.42
N ALA A 26 -19.36 7.82 -26.29
CA ALA A 26 -18.46 8.15 -25.18
C ALA A 26 -16.99 7.81 -25.49
N ARG A 27 -16.71 6.93 -26.45
CA ARG A 27 -15.34 6.63 -26.92
C ARG A 27 -14.74 7.77 -27.72
N THR A 28 -15.57 8.50 -28.48
CA THR A 28 -15.15 9.63 -29.30
C THR A 28 -15.04 10.93 -28.51
N PHE A 29 -15.55 10.95 -27.27
CA PHE A 29 -15.49 12.14 -26.43
C PHE A 29 -14.07 12.32 -25.84
N GLU A 30 -13.47 13.46 -26.14
CA GLU A 30 -12.21 13.88 -25.54
C GLU A 30 -12.44 15.03 -24.54
N LEU A 31 -11.66 15.04 -23.46
CA LEU A 31 -11.66 16.17 -22.53
C LEU A 31 -10.94 17.34 -23.19
N SER A 32 -11.49 18.55 -23.06
CA SER A 32 -10.80 19.76 -23.54
C SER A 32 -9.43 19.92 -22.84
N GLY A 33 -8.47 20.51 -23.53
CA GLY A 33 -7.12 20.74 -23.01
C GLY A 33 -7.12 21.46 -21.66
N ASP A 34 -8.00 22.45 -21.48
CA ASP A 34 -8.13 23.20 -20.23
C ASP A 34 -8.55 22.32 -19.06
N VAL A 35 -9.47 21.36 -19.30
CA VAL A 35 -9.91 20.40 -18.28
C VAL A 35 -8.78 19.42 -17.92
N ILE A 36 -7.98 19.00 -18.90
CA ILE A 36 -6.81 18.14 -18.66
C ILE A 36 -5.79 18.88 -17.79
N VAL A 37 -5.45 20.12 -18.14
CA VAL A 37 -4.53 20.97 -17.37
C VAL A 37 -5.04 21.20 -15.95
N GLU A 38 -6.35 21.45 -15.77
CA GLU A 38 -6.95 21.60 -14.44
C GLU A 38 -6.88 20.30 -13.61
N ILE A 39 -7.11 19.15 -14.25
CA ILE A 39 -6.97 17.83 -13.59
C ILE A 39 -5.53 17.60 -13.16
N GLU A 40 -4.56 17.92 -14.00
CA GLU A 40 -3.13 17.76 -13.68
C GLU A 40 -2.68 18.69 -12.54
N LYS A 41 -3.11 19.97 -12.56
CA LYS A 41 -2.87 20.91 -11.47
C LYS A 41 -3.44 20.45 -10.13
N ASN A 42 -4.63 19.83 -10.18
CA ASN A 42 -5.32 19.31 -8.99
C ASN A 42 -4.91 17.87 -8.63
N LYS A 43 -4.02 17.25 -9.39
CA LYS A 43 -3.50 15.91 -9.09
C LYS A 43 -2.68 15.99 -7.82
N LYS A 44 -3.21 15.32 -6.80
CA LYS A 44 -2.54 15.28 -5.50
C LYS A 44 -1.21 14.54 -5.64
N LYS A 45 -0.12 15.18 -5.26
CA LYS A 45 1.23 14.56 -5.25
C LYS A 45 1.37 13.63 -4.07
N HIS A 46 2.20 12.62 -4.21
CA HIS A 46 2.67 11.77 -3.12
C HIS A 46 4.08 12.21 -2.74
N PHE A 47 4.32 12.34 -1.45
CA PHE A 47 5.61 12.76 -0.91
C PHE A 47 6.19 11.61 -0.08
N PRO A 48 7.38 11.08 -0.44
CA PRO A 48 8.06 10.17 0.48
C PRO A 48 8.46 10.92 1.75
N PHE A 49 8.44 10.24 2.89
CA PHE A 49 9.06 10.78 4.09
C PHE A 49 10.55 11.01 3.86
N ASP A 50 11.05 12.17 4.28
CA ASP A 50 12.47 12.44 4.24
C ASP A 50 13.22 11.80 5.43
N ASN A 51 14.56 11.91 5.44
CA ASN A 51 15.36 11.30 6.50
C ASN A 51 15.04 11.86 7.88
N LYS A 52 14.76 13.18 7.98
CA LYS A 52 14.44 13.82 9.27
C LYS A 52 13.09 13.35 9.80
N GLU A 53 12.12 13.17 8.92
CA GLU A 53 10.80 12.66 9.26
C GLU A 53 10.88 11.18 9.67
N MET A 54 11.69 10.38 8.95
CA MET A 54 11.95 8.98 9.34
C MET A 54 12.64 8.89 10.70
N ASP A 55 13.66 9.72 10.96
CA ASP A 55 14.32 9.77 12.27
C ASP A 55 13.34 10.16 13.38
N LEU A 56 12.43 11.10 13.09
CA LEU A 56 11.42 11.55 14.04
C LEU A 56 10.39 10.45 14.34
N LEU A 57 9.95 9.68 13.31
CA LEU A 57 9.10 8.51 13.49
C LEU A 57 9.79 7.46 14.39
N TRP A 58 11.04 7.09 14.08
CA TRP A 58 11.79 6.13 14.88
C TRP A 58 12.01 6.56 16.31
N LYS A 59 12.33 7.84 16.55
CA LYS A 59 12.52 8.37 17.90
C LYS A 59 11.27 8.31 18.77
N ASN A 60 10.09 8.37 18.14
CA ASN A 60 8.81 8.43 18.85
C ASN A 60 7.97 7.16 18.70
N VAL A 61 8.57 6.06 18.24
CA VAL A 61 7.83 4.82 17.95
C VAL A 61 7.16 4.20 19.19
N ASP A 62 7.72 4.42 20.37
CA ASP A 62 7.18 3.91 21.62
C ASP A 62 6.30 4.93 22.35
N ASP A 63 6.45 6.22 22.08
CA ASP A 63 5.74 7.30 22.76
C ASP A 63 4.43 7.70 22.03
N VAL A 64 4.41 7.61 20.71
CA VAL A 64 3.28 8.01 19.88
C VAL A 64 2.62 6.80 19.23
N LYS A 65 1.40 6.49 19.65
CA LYS A 65 0.63 5.35 19.13
C LYS A 65 0.48 5.40 17.62
N PHE A 66 0.54 4.24 16.97
CA PHE A 66 0.39 4.02 15.52
C PHE A 66 1.58 4.49 14.68
N THR A 67 2.64 5.02 15.28
CA THR A 67 3.89 5.36 14.59
C THR A 67 4.56 4.11 14.02
N ASP A 68 4.51 3.00 14.76
CA ASP A 68 4.97 1.70 14.32
C ASP A 68 4.26 1.19 13.06
N TRP A 69 2.96 1.46 12.89
CA TRP A 69 2.22 1.10 11.68
C TRP A 69 2.76 1.82 10.44
N ILE A 70 3.08 3.12 10.60
CA ILE A 70 3.66 3.93 9.52
C ILE A 70 5.05 3.43 9.17
N ILE A 71 5.90 3.16 10.19
CA ILE A 71 7.25 2.64 9.98
C ILE A 71 7.20 1.27 9.28
N ILE A 72 6.35 0.35 9.73
CA ILE A 72 6.18 -0.96 9.11
C ILE A 72 5.78 -0.79 7.62
N GLN A 73 4.87 0.12 7.33
CA GLN A 73 4.49 0.40 5.94
C GLN A 73 5.64 0.97 5.11
N CYS A 74 6.48 1.85 5.70
CA CYS A 74 7.66 2.42 5.04
C CYS A 74 8.72 1.37 4.70
N TYR A 75 8.79 0.26 5.44
CA TYR A 75 9.77 -0.81 5.20
C TYR A 75 9.21 -2.03 4.47
N MET A 76 7.90 -2.07 4.18
CA MET A 76 7.28 -3.22 3.49
C MET A 76 6.47 -2.82 2.24
N GLY A 77 6.14 -1.55 2.09
CA GLY A 77 5.47 -1.03 0.90
C GLY A 77 4.02 -1.50 0.69
N TRP A 78 3.33 -2.02 1.71
CA TRP A 78 1.92 -2.41 1.61
C TRP A 78 1.02 -1.22 1.26
N ARG A 79 -0.07 -1.47 0.52
CA ARG A 79 -1.13 -0.46 0.40
C ARG A 79 -1.81 -0.25 1.75
N PRO A 80 -2.28 0.95 2.08
CA PRO A 80 -2.91 1.22 3.38
C PRO A 80 -4.03 0.25 3.74
N GLN A 81 -4.89 -0.09 2.78
CA GLN A 81 -5.98 -1.03 3.00
C GLN A 81 -5.47 -2.46 3.23
N GLU A 82 -4.46 -2.89 2.47
CA GLU A 82 -3.86 -4.22 2.61
C GLU A 82 -3.20 -4.36 3.98
N LEU A 83 -2.43 -3.33 4.40
CA LEU A 83 -1.81 -3.30 5.72
C LEU A 83 -2.87 -3.35 6.84
N ALA A 84 -3.89 -2.49 6.73
CA ALA A 84 -4.93 -2.37 7.75
C ALA A 84 -5.73 -3.66 7.97
N THR A 85 -5.85 -4.50 6.93
CA THR A 85 -6.63 -5.76 6.97
C THR A 85 -5.75 -7.00 6.98
N LEU A 86 -4.45 -6.86 7.22
CA LEU A 86 -3.51 -7.98 7.27
C LEU A 86 -3.86 -8.93 8.41
N ARG A 87 -3.98 -10.23 8.10
CA ARG A 87 -4.34 -11.27 9.06
C ARG A 87 -3.10 -11.89 9.70
N LEU A 88 -3.27 -12.49 10.89
CA LEU A 88 -2.17 -13.18 11.58
C LEU A 88 -1.69 -14.41 10.80
N ASP A 89 -2.58 -15.14 10.12
CA ASP A 89 -2.24 -16.30 9.31
C ASP A 89 -1.49 -15.94 8.02
N GLU A 90 -1.47 -14.67 7.63
CA GLU A 90 -0.67 -14.11 6.55
C GLU A 90 0.75 -13.70 6.98
N VAL A 91 1.09 -13.81 8.28
CA VAL A 91 2.38 -13.41 8.85
C VAL A 91 3.16 -14.64 9.29
N ASN A 92 4.30 -14.89 8.69
CA ASN A 92 5.21 -15.97 9.07
C ASN A 92 6.39 -15.40 9.87
N LEU A 93 6.37 -15.54 11.20
CA LEU A 93 7.45 -15.06 12.08
C LEU A 93 8.65 -16.02 12.14
N GLU A 94 8.51 -17.28 11.70
CA GLU A 94 9.64 -18.20 11.61
C GLU A 94 10.56 -17.81 10.45
N LYS A 95 9.97 -17.59 9.28
CA LYS A 95 10.68 -17.21 8.05
C LYS A 95 10.70 -15.71 7.79
N TRP A 96 10.10 -14.91 8.63
CA TRP A 96 10.07 -13.44 8.55
C TRP A 96 9.59 -12.89 7.20
N TYR A 97 8.37 -13.23 6.83
CA TYR A 97 7.69 -12.66 5.67
C TYR A 97 6.18 -12.49 5.93
N MET A 98 5.54 -11.68 5.12
CA MET A 98 4.09 -11.56 5.02
C MET A 98 3.65 -11.99 3.63
N GLN A 99 2.55 -12.76 3.53
CA GLN A 99 1.97 -13.19 2.27
C GLN A 99 0.51 -12.77 2.20
N ALA A 100 0.24 -11.71 1.47
CA ALA A 100 -1.07 -11.09 1.38
C ALA A 100 -1.26 -10.31 0.07
N GLY A 101 -2.34 -9.54 0.00
CA GLY A 101 -2.63 -8.65 -1.11
C GLY A 101 -4.01 -8.89 -1.72
N MET A 102 -4.70 -7.81 -2.13
CA MET A 102 -6.13 -7.88 -2.46
C MET A 102 -6.51 -7.29 -3.81
N LYS A 103 -5.83 -6.26 -4.29
CA LYS A 103 -6.41 -5.34 -5.27
C LYS A 103 -6.18 -5.72 -6.75
N THR A 104 -5.09 -6.36 -7.06
CA THR A 104 -4.69 -6.69 -8.45
C THR A 104 -4.20 -8.12 -8.51
N GLU A 105 -4.30 -8.79 -9.66
CA GLU A 105 -3.78 -10.16 -9.81
C GLU A 105 -2.28 -10.22 -9.43
N ALA A 106 -1.46 -9.30 -9.91
CA ALA A 106 -0.05 -9.20 -9.54
C ALA A 106 0.19 -8.87 -8.05
N GLY A 107 -0.82 -8.39 -7.34
CA GLY A 107 -0.72 -8.04 -5.94
C GLY A 107 -1.27 -9.10 -4.99
N LYS A 108 -2.04 -10.07 -5.50
CA LYS A 108 -2.63 -11.13 -4.68
C LYS A 108 -1.55 -12.12 -4.23
N GLN A 109 -1.63 -12.52 -2.96
CA GLN A 109 -0.75 -13.55 -2.38
C GLN A 109 0.75 -13.28 -2.59
N ARG A 110 1.16 -12.02 -2.77
CA ARG A 110 2.56 -11.68 -2.91
C ARG A 110 3.30 -11.85 -1.59
N ILE A 111 4.54 -12.28 -1.68
CA ILE A 111 5.42 -12.41 -0.53
C ILE A 111 6.23 -11.12 -0.39
N VAL A 112 6.23 -10.57 0.83
CA VAL A 112 7.08 -9.43 1.20
C VAL A 112 7.87 -9.83 2.44
N PRO A 113 9.21 -9.93 2.34
CA PRO A 113 10.05 -10.21 3.51
C PRO A 113 9.94 -9.08 4.54
N ILE A 114 10.00 -9.43 5.82
CA ILE A 114 10.00 -8.47 6.91
C ILE A 114 11.44 -7.99 7.11
N HIS A 115 11.70 -6.72 6.79
CA HIS A 115 13.00 -6.08 6.95
C HIS A 115 13.49 -6.19 8.40
N SER A 116 14.80 -6.44 8.60
CA SER A 116 15.40 -6.67 9.91
C SER A 116 15.10 -5.58 10.95
N LYS A 117 15.13 -4.32 10.54
CA LYS A 117 14.83 -3.17 11.41
C LYS A 117 13.43 -3.16 12.04
N ILE A 118 12.44 -3.78 11.39
CA ILE A 118 11.04 -3.72 11.85
C ILE A 118 10.55 -5.02 12.48
N LYS A 119 11.39 -6.05 12.59
CA LYS A 119 11.01 -7.35 13.15
C LYS A 119 10.37 -7.22 14.53
N GLU A 120 10.97 -6.46 15.43
CA GLU A 120 10.44 -6.23 16.78
C GLU A 120 9.10 -5.50 16.76
N LEU A 121 8.91 -4.53 15.86
CA LEU A 121 7.63 -3.82 15.72
C LEU A 121 6.53 -4.77 15.23
N VAL A 122 6.85 -5.61 14.25
CA VAL A 122 5.89 -6.62 13.73
C VAL A 122 5.56 -7.63 14.81
N LYS A 123 6.58 -8.18 15.51
CA LYS A 123 6.37 -9.14 16.59
C LYS A 123 5.52 -8.56 17.71
N ARG A 124 5.76 -7.31 18.13
CA ARG A 124 4.97 -6.61 19.14
C ARG A 124 3.48 -6.52 18.76
N ASN A 125 3.18 -6.15 17.52
CA ASN A 125 1.80 -6.10 17.03
C ASN A 125 1.17 -7.48 16.95
N TYR A 126 1.95 -8.50 16.55
CA TYR A 126 1.51 -9.89 16.49
C TYR A 126 1.15 -10.45 17.88
N ASP A 127 2.05 -10.27 18.85
CA ASP A 127 1.82 -10.72 20.23
C ASP A 127 0.63 -9.99 20.87
N PHE A 128 0.49 -8.69 20.60
CA PHE A 128 -0.68 -7.93 21.04
C PHE A 128 -1.97 -8.46 20.43
N ALA A 129 -2.01 -8.73 19.12
CA ALA A 129 -3.17 -9.29 18.45
C ALA A 129 -3.57 -10.65 19.07
N LEU A 130 -2.62 -11.53 19.34
CA LEU A 130 -2.86 -12.80 20.05
C LEU A 130 -3.47 -12.56 21.44
N SER A 131 -2.95 -11.60 22.19
CA SER A 131 -3.39 -11.32 23.57
C SER A 131 -4.86 -10.88 23.65
N ILE A 132 -5.41 -10.35 22.58
CA ILE A 132 -6.81 -9.89 22.48
C ILE A 132 -7.69 -10.80 21.62
N ASN A 133 -7.19 -11.98 21.23
CA ASN A 133 -7.86 -12.92 20.33
C ASN A 133 -8.31 -12.28 19.00
N SER A 134 -7.44 -11.47 18.39
CA SER A 134 -7.68 -10.88 17.09
C SER A 134 -7.10 -11.74 15.97
N ASP A 135 -7.83 -11.87 14.87
CA ASP A 135 -7.33 -12.48 13.63
C ASP A 135 -6.46 -11.52 12.81
N TYR A 136 -6.39 -10.24 13.17
CA TYR A 136 -5.72 -9.19 12.41
C TYR A 136 -4.49 -8.67 13.13
N LEU A 137 -3.41 -8.42 12.37
CA LEU A 137 -2.14 -7.94 12.92
C LEU A 137 -2.27 -6.56 13.55
N PHE A 138 -2.97 -5.64 12.88
CA PHE A 138 -3.14 -4.26 13.36
C PHE A 138 -4.49 -4.08 14.00
N ASN A 139 -4.48 -3.58 15.22
CA ASN A 139 -5.67 -3.42 16.03
C ASN A 139 -5.71 -2.05 16.68
N ASP A 140 -6.88 -1.45 16.67
CA ASP A 140 -7.22 -0.31 17.50
C ASP A 140 -8.07 -0.81 18.68
N LYS A 141 -8.38 0.08 19.62
CA LYS A 141 -9.14 -0.23 20.83
C LYS A 141 -10.51 -0.84 20.52
N GLY A 142 -10.63 -2.14 20.69
CA GLY A 142 -11.90 -2.86 20.64
C GLY A 142 -12.36 -3.27 19.24
N GLN A 143 -13.34 -4.17 19.21
CA GLN A 143 -13.96 -4.68 18.00
C GLN A 143 -14.78 -3.60 17.28
N THR A 144 -15.00 -3.78 15.99
CA THR A 144 -15.98 -3.00 15.24
C THR A 144 -17.40 -3.35 15.69
N HIS A 145 -18.40 -2.59 15.25
CA HIS A 145 -19.82 -2.90 15.53
C HIS A 145 -20.25 -4.28 15.01
N SER A 146 -19.55 -4.82 14.01
CA SER A 146 -19.75 -6.18 13.51
C SER A 146 -18.98 -7.27 14.29
N GLY A 147 -18.33 -6.92 15.38
CA GLY A 147 -17.49 -7.84 16.16
C GLY A 147 -16.11 -8.15 15.53
N SER A 148 -15.74 -7.48 14.44
CA SER A 148 -14.45 -7.66 13.80
C SER A 148 -13.37 -6.80 14.44
N TRP A 149 -12.15 -7.33 14.53
CA TRP A 149 -10.96 -6.59 14.95
C TRP A 149 -10.28 -5.83 13.81
N SER A 150 -10.74 -5.99 12.56
CA SER A 150 -10.12 -5.35 11.40
C SER A 150 -10.15 -3.81 11.49
N VAL A 151 -9.04 -3.21 11.09
CA VAL A 151 -8.94 -1.77 10.92
C VAL A 151 -9.38 -1.41 9.50
N THR A 152 -10.40 -0.55 9.35
CA THR A 152 -10.81 -0.04 8.04
C THR A 152 -9.79 0.97 7.51
N TYR A 153 -9.83 1.22 6.18
CA TYR A 153 -9.00 2.28 5.58
C TYR A 153 -9.19 3.64 6.28
N ASP A 154 -10.44 4.02 6.57
CA ASP A 154 -10.72 5.32 7.20
C ASP A 154 -10.17 5.40 8.63
N LYS A 155 -10.24 4.29 9.37
CA LYS A 155 -9.59 4.19 10.69
C LYS A 155 -8.07 4.32 10.55
N TYR A 156 -7.45 3.59 9.62
CA TYR A 156 -6.02 3.72 9.37
C TYR A 156 -5.65 5.16 9.00
N ALA A 157 -6.37 5.78 8.06
CA ALA A 157 -6.14 7.17 7.65
C ALA A 157 -6.25 8.15 8.82
N SER A 158 -7.26 7.99 9.67
CA SER A 158 -7.43 8.82 10.87
C SER A 158 -6.27 8.65 11.87
N ARG A 159 -5.69 7.43 12.03
CA ARG A 159 -4.53 7.19 12.92
C ARG A 159 -3.25 7.76 12.32
N PHE A 160 -3.10 7.62 11.02
CA PHE A 160 -2.02 8.23 10.25
C PHE A 160 -2.01 9.76 10.43
N GLU A 161 -3.15 10.43 10.23
CA GLU A 161 -3.28 11.88 10.40
C GLU A 161 -2.95 12.33 11.84
N LYS A 162 -3.32 11.53 12.85
CA LYS A 162 -2.97 11.82 14.24
C LYS A 162 -1.45 11.82 14.45
N VAL A 163 -0.74 10.83 13.90
CA VAL A 163 0.72 10.76 14.00
C VAL A 163 1.36 11.95 13.28
N VAL A 164 0.93 12.23 12.04
CA VAL A 164 1.42 13.39 11.25
C VAL A 164 1.28 14.68 12.04
N LYS A 165 0.11 14.92 12.64
CA LYS A 165 -0.16 16.11 13.45
C LYS A 165 0.66 16.13 14.74
N GLN A 166 0.72 15.02 15.46
CA GLN A 166 1.38 14.95 16.79
C GLN A 166 2.89 15.11 16.67
N LEU A 167 3.49 14.58 15.60
CA LEU A 167 4.92 14.72 15.34
C LEU A 167 5.26 15.94 14.47
N ASN A 168 4.28 16.76 14.13
CA ASN A 168 4.45 17.94 13.27
C ASN A 168 5.19 17.63 11.96
N LEU A 169 4.84 16.50 11.34
CA LEU A 169 5.32 16.10 10.02
C LEU A 169 4.65 16.96 8.93
N ASN A 170 5.11 16.83 7.67
CA ASN A 170 4.48 17.53 6.57
C ASN A 170 2.96 17.24 6.51
N PRO A 171 2.09 18.26 6.67
CA PRO A 171 0.64 18.08 6.73
C PRO A 171 0.01 17.60 5.41
N GLU A 172 0.77 17.63 4.32
CA GLU A 172 0.32 17.11 3.02
C GLU A 172 0.50 15.58 2.90
N HIS A 173 1.18 14.93 3.85
CA HIS A 173 1.32 13.48 3.88
C HIS A 173 -0.01 12.75 3.96
N ARG A 174 -0.04 11.59 3.33
CA ARG A 174 -1.21 10.73 3.17
C ARG A 174 -0.89 9.27 3.47
N PRO A 175 -1.90 8.46 3.76
CA PRO A 175 -1.73 7.04 4.03
C PRO A 175 -0.97 6.23 2.97
N HIS A 176 -0.88 6.72 1.73
CA HIS A 176 -0.10 6.09 0.65
C HIS A 176 1.39 6.49 0.64
N ASP A 177 1.78 7.54 1.34
CA ASP A 177 3.13 8.07 1.29
C ASP A 177 4.19 7.16 1.96
N PRO A 178 3.88 6.37 3.01
CA PRO A 178 4.79 5.34 3.49
C PRO A 178 5.18 4.33 2.41
N ARG A 179 4.24 3.93 1.55
CA ARG A 179 4.54 3.06 0.41
C ARG A 179 5.39 3.77 -0.65
N THR A 180 5.16 5.06 -0.89
CA THR A 180 6.01 5.88 -1.76
C THR A 180 7.42 5.98 -1.18
N THR A 181 7.53 6.08 0.16
CA THR A 181 8.81 6.05 0.90
C THR A 181 9.54 4.73 0.68
N PHE A 182 8.88 3.59 0.84
CA PHE A 182 9.45 2.27 0.55
C PHE A 182 10.05 2.19 -0.85
N VAL A 183 9.26 2.55 -1.86
CA VAL A 183 9.72 2.53 -3.27
C VAL A 183 10.92 3.46 -3.48
N THR A 184 10.89 4.64 -2.85
CA THR A 184 11.97 5.62 -2.97
C THR A 184 13.24 5.14 -2.28
N MET A 185 13.13 4.58 -1.07
CA MET A 185 14.26 4.00 -0.34
C MET A 185 14.85 2.81 -1.10
N GLY A 186 14.00 1.90 -1.60
CA GLY A 186 14.43 0.74 -2.37
C GLY A 186 15.20 1.12 -3.64
N LYS A 187 14.70 2.10 -4.40
CA LYS A 187 15.41 2.62 -5.58
C LYS A 187 16.75 3.27 -5.22
N LYS A 188 16.80 4.06 -4.15
CA LYS A 188 18.04 4.67 -3.67
C LYS A 188 19.04 3.63 -3.17
N ALA A 189 18.58 2.55 -2.58
CA ALA A 189 19.40 1.44 -2.08
C ALA A 189 19.88 0.49 -3.18
N GLY A 190 19.42 0.65 -4.43
CA GLY A 190 19.79 -0.23 -5.54
C GLY A 190 19.11 -1.61 -5.48
N MET A 191 17.87 -1.69 -4.97
CA MET A 191 17.05 -2.89 -5.09
C MET A 191 16.81 -3.22 -6.56
N ASP A 192 16.73 -4.52 -6.88
CA ASP A 192 16.28 -4.96 -8.19
C ASP A 192 14.87 -4.37 -8.50
N GLU A 193 14.71 -3.80 -9.68
CA GLU A 193 13.47 -3.11 -10.05
C GLU A 193 12.27 -4.05 -10.06
N TYR A 194 12.45 -5.28 -10.49
CA TYR A 194 11.38 -6.25 -10.59
C TYR A 194 11.05 -6.88 -9.23
N ALA A 195 12.05 -7.11 -8.38
CA ALA A 195 11.82 -7.48 -6.98
C ALA A 195 11.01 -6.40 -6.25
N LEU A 196 11.35 -5.13 -6.46
CA LEU A 196 10.59 -4.01 -5.91
C LEU A 196 9.15 -3.96 -6.45
N LYS A 197 8.96 -4.16 -7.78
CA LYS A 197 7.62 -4.25 -8.40
C LYS A 197 6.80 -5.40 -7.83
N GLU A 198 7.41 -6.56 -7.63
CA GLU A 198 6.77 -7.72 -7.04
C GLU A 198 6.33 -7.46 -5.60
N MET A 199 7.23 -6.97 -4.75
CA MET A 199 6.92 -6.64 -3.35
C MET A 199 5.80 -5.60 -3.22
N VAL A 200 5.73 -4.61 -4.11
CA VAL A 200 4.63 -3.63 -4.08
C VAL A 200 3.38 -4.09 -4.86
N GLY A 201 3.41 -5.22 -5.56
CA GLY A 201 2.28 -5.74 -6.34
C GLY A 201 1.93 -4.85 -7.53
N HIS A 202 2.93 -4.46 -8.30
CA HIS A 202 2.78 -3.85 -9.62
C HIS A 202 2.91 -4.93 -10.69
N SER A 203 2.14 -4.79 -11.77
CA SER A 203 2.27 -5.69 -12.92
C SER A 203 3.64 -5.53 -13.58
N ILE A 204 4.27 -6.65 -13.90
CA ILE A 204 5.50 -6.72 -14.68
C ILE A 204 5.09 -7.01 -16.12
N GLN A 205 5.35 -6.07 -17.02
CA GLN A 205 4.98 -6.20 -18.44
C GLN A 205 6.04 -6.92 -19.28
N ASP A 206 7.28 -6.96 -18.78
CA ASP A 206 8.37 -7.69 -19.41
C ASP A 206 8.10 -9.19 -19.31
N ILE A 207 8.05 -9.87 -20.47
CA ILE A 207 7.72 -11.31 -20.57
C ILE A 207 8.81 -12.16 -19.92
N THR A 208 10.08 -11.80 -20.09
CA THR A 208 11.21 -12.52 -19.49
C THR A 208 11.09 -12.49 -17.97
N GLU A 209 10.83 -11.32 -17.43
CA GLU A 209 10.73 -11.09 -15.99
C GLU A 209 9.46 -11.67 -15.36
N SER A 210 8.35 -11.65 -16.08
CA SER A 210 7.07 -12.13 -15.55
C SER A 210 6.87 -13.63 -15.71
N THR A 211 7.52 -14.27 -16.70
CA THR A 211 7.28 -15.66 -17.05
C THR A 211 8.45 -16.59 -16.73
N TYR A 212 9.68 -16.11 -16.91
CA TYR A 212 10.88 -16.94 -16.82
C TYR A 212 11.75 -16.63 -15.61
N THR A 213 11.50 -15.54 -14.89
CA THR A 213 12.26 -15.17 -13.70
C THR A 213 11.44 -15.47 -12.45
N VAL A 214 11.96 -16.34 -11.59
CA VAL A 214 11.35 -16.65 -10.28
C VAL A 214 12.22 -16.06 -9.18
N ARG A 215 11.65 -15.14 -8.42
CA ARG A 215 12.31 -14.53 -7.25
C ARG A 215 11.82 -15.25 -6.00
N ASP A 216 12.68 -16.06 -5.43
CA ASP A 216 12.38 -16.73 -4.18
C ASP A 216 12.47 -15.77 -2.97
N LEU A 217 12.09 -16.27 -1.81
CA LEU A 217 12.06 -15.48 -0.59
C LEU A 217 13.44 -14.92 -0.21
N GLU A 218 14.52 -15.68 -0.47
CA GLU A 218 15.88 -15.25 -0.12
C GLU A 218 16.34 -14.10 -1.02
N TRP A 219 16.09 -14.17 -2.32
CA TRP A 219 16.36 -13.06 -3.23
C TRP A 219 15.62 -11.79 -2.79
N LEU A 220 14.30 -11.89 -2.53
CA LEU A 220 13.52 -10.74 -2.07
C LEU A 220 14.04 -10.20 -0.73
N ARG A 221 14.54 -11.09 0.16
CA ARG A 221 15.14 -10.69 1.44
C ARG A 221 16.45 -9.95 1.25
N GLU A 222 17.34 -10.45 0.41
CA GLU A 222 18.60 -9.76 0.09
C GLU A 222 18.34 -8.37 -0.46
N ASP A 223 17.31 -8.22 -1.29
CA ASP A 223 16.96 -6.94 -1.86
C ASP A 223 16.37 -5.96 -0.83
N ILE A 224 15.42 -6.39 0.00
CA ILE A 224 14.80 -5.49 0.97
C ILE A 224 15.82 -5.03 2.04
N GLU A 225 16.78 -5.86 2.42
CA GLU A 225 17.84 -5.54 3.39
C GLU A 225 18.89 -4.54 2.85
N LYS A 226 18.86 -4.19 1.56
CA LYS A 226 19.66 -3.08 1.01
C LYS A 226 19.20 -1.72 1.55
N ILE A 227 17.97 -1.60 1.99
CA ILE A 227 17.44 -0.39 2.64
C ILE A 227 18.11 -0.22 4.01
N LYS A 228 18.83 0.88 4.18
CA LYS A 228 19.58 1.16 5.42
C LYS A 228 18.79 2.03 6.39
#